data_b0dfe468ec1816b976b0c0cea8260439
#
_entry.id   b0dfe468ec1816b976b0c0cea8260439
#
_cell.length_a   1.000
_cell.length_b   1.000
_cell.length_c   1.000
_cell.angle_alpha   90.00
_cell.angle_beta   90.00
_cell.angle_gamma   90.00
#
_symmetry.space_group_name_H-M   'P 1'
#
loop_
_entity.id
_entity.type
_entity.pdbx_description
1 polymer ?
#
loop_
_entity_poly.entity_id
_entity_poly.type
_entity_poly.pdbx_seq_one_letter_code
_entity_poly.pdbx_strand_id
1 'polypeptide(L)'
;LNTVFLGVAECDAHGNVNVSRFGDRLAGCGGAINLTQRTHQVVFMTPFSSGGLDLEVGDGTLTILEEGRFSKFVEAVGQITFSADVARERNQAVLYITERCVFKLCPDGGLELIEVAPGIDVDEHVLSQLPFAPTIGDVTTMSRELFHDANIGLRHRMLDLRITDRLSFDAPTNTVFMDYSGLHVRSPEDVDEILEAVNSLLRPLGHRVRGVINYDRFRLDESAVDAWADAVRFVQGTYYEEGGVTRHSTNAFMRLKLSRELAKRDVSGPLLSSMDTND
;
A
#
# COMPACT_ATOMS: atom_id res chain seq x y z
N LEU A 1 -3.26 -3.48 -16.71
CA LEU A 1 -2.65 -2.90 -15.50
C LEU A 1 -3.68 -2.08 -14.75
N ASN A 2 -3.69 -2.16 -13.42
CA ASN A 2 -4.58 -1.33 -12.62
C ASN A 2 -3.93 0.02 -12.29
N THR A 3 -2.65 0.01 -11.93
CA THR A 3 -1.89 1.19 -11.58
C THR A 3 -0.53 1.18 -12.28
N VAL A 4 -0.05 2.34 -12.71
CA VAL A 4 1.30 2.55 -13.26
C VAL A 4 1.98 3.74 -12.58
N PHE A 5 3.28 3.62 -12.32
CA PHE A 5 4.12 4.67 -11.78
C PHE A 5 5.15 5.09 -12.84
N LEU A 6 5.24 6.38 -13.14
CA LEU A 6 6.08 6.93 -14.19
C LEU A 6 6.78 8.23 -13.73
N GLY A 7 8.03 8.41 -14.14
CA GLY A 7 8.71 9.69 -14.04
C GLY A 7 8.24 10.69 -15.11
N VAL A 8 8.43 11.98 -14.87
CA VAL A 8 8.10 13.06 -15.82
C VAL A 8 9.27 14.01 -16.06
N ALA A 9 9.28 14.64 -17.24
CA ALA A 9 10.14 15.77 -17.51
C ALA A 9 9.46 17.07 -17.09
N GLU A 10 8.22 17.28 -17.52
CA GLU A 10 7.39 18.46 -17.28
C GLU A 10 5.91 18.07 -17.14
N CYS A 11 5.18 18.85 -16.36
CA CYS A 11 3.73 18.80 -16.21
C CYS A 11 3.17 20.21 -16.37
N ASP A 12 2.03 20.38 -17.06
CA ASP A 12 1.42 21.71 -17.24
C ASP A 12 0.16 21.92 -16.40
N ALA A 13 -0.36 23.16 -16.46
CA ALA A 13 -1.57 23.59 -15.77
C ALA A 13 -2.80 22.71 -16.06
N HIS A 14 -2.87 22.12 -17.25
CA HIS A 14 -3.97 21.24 -17.66
C HIS A 14 -3.80 19.81 -17.15
N GLY A 15 -2.60 19.45 -16.66
CA GLY A 15 -2.21 18.10 -16.25
C GLY A 15 -1.63 17.26 -17.39
N ASN A 16 -1.31 17.86 -18.55
CA ASN A 16 -0.56 17.16 -19.59
C ASN A 16 0.87 16.90 -19.11
N VAL A 17 1.44 15.79 -19.57
CA VAL A 17 2.81 15.40 -19.17
C VAL A 17 3.69 15.21 -20.40
N ASN A 18 4.90 15.75 -20.31
CA ASN A 18 6.00 15.48 -21.20
C ASN A 18 7.01 14.52 -20.54
N VAL A 19 7.35 13.44 -21.23
CA VAL A 19 8.43 12.52 -20.84
C VAL A 19 9.43 12.30 -21.98
N SER A 20 9.16 12.86 -23.16
CA SER A 20 9.84 12.52 -24.40
C SER A 20 10.77 13.59 -24.94
N ARG A 21 10.66 14.83 -24.45
CA ARG A 21 11.45 15.97 -24.91
C ARG A 21 12.03 16.75 -23.74
N PHE A 22 13.31 17.10 -23.82
CA PHE A 22 14.03 17.89 -22.84
C PHE A 22 14.71 19.08 -23.58
N GLY A 23 14.05 20.24 -23.57
CA GLY A 23 14.42 21.36 -24.42
C GLY A 23 14.41 20.96 -25.90
N ASP A 24 15.55 21.09 -26.58
CA ASP A 24 15.69 20.72 -28.01
C ASP A 24 15.97 19.22 -28.22
N ARG A 25 16.25 18.47 -27.16
CA ARG A 25 16.61 17.05 -27.26
C ARG A 25 15.36 16.18 -27.22
N LEU A 26 15.14 15.38 -28.26
CA LEU A 26 14.19 14.30 -28.27
C LEU A 26 14.81 13.05 -27.62
N ALA A 27 14.24 12.62 -26.48
CA ALA A 27 14.69 11.43 -25.77
C ALA A 27 13.83 10.19 -26.08
N GLY A 28 12.63 10.41 -26.64
CA GLY A 28 11.64 9.36 -26.87
C GLY A 28 10.83 9.05 -25.61
N CYS A 29 9.63 8.51 -25.81
CA CYS A 29 8.68 8.26 -24.71
C CYS A 29 8.87 6.89 -24.02
N GLY A 30 9.76 6.03 -24.53
CA GLY A 30 9.87 4.65 -24.03
C GLY A 30 8.52 3.94 -24.03
N GLY A 31 8.18 3.31 -22.92
CA GLY A 31 6.90 2.61 -22.73
C GLY A 31 5.75 3.50 -22.21
N ALA A 32 5.97 4.81 -21.98
CA ALA A 32 5.02 5.67 -21.28
C ALA A 32 3.63 5.68 -21.93
N ILE A 33 3.54 5.84 -23.25
CA ILE A 33 2.27 5.86 -23.99
C ILE A 33 1.53 4.54 -23.83
N ASN A 34 2.20 3.41 -24.02
CA ASN A 34 1.57 2.10 -23.92
C ASN A 34 1.09 1.79 -22.50
N LEU A 35 1.87 2.21 -21.49
CA LEU A 35 1.55 1.98 -20.09
C LEU A 35 0.36 2.84 -19.62
N THR A 36 0.30 4.11 -20.04
CA THR A 36 -0.78 5.01 -19.62
C THR A 36 -2.08 4.80 -20.37
N GLN A 37 -2.03 4.26 -21.59
CA GLN A 37 -3.17 4.22 -22.51
C GLN A 37 -4.39 3.45 -21.98
N ARG A 38 -4.21 2.41 -21.18
CA ARG A 38 -5.29 1.54 -20.67
C ARG A 38 -5.20 1.23 -19.18
N THR A 39 -4.49 2.05 -18.43
CA THR A 39 -4.35 1.89 -16.98
C THR A 39 -5.42 2.71 -16.28
N HIS A 40 -6.06 2.17 -15.27
CA HIS A 40 -7.11 2.88 -14.52
C HIS A 40 -6.55 4.02 -13.67
N GLN A 41 -5.37 3.82 -13.09
CA GLN A 41 -4.70 4.81 -12.26
C GLN A 41 -3.27 5.06 -12.75
N VAL A 42 -2.96 6.30 -13.05
CA VAL A 42 -1.62 6.75 -13.44
C VAL A 42 -1.04 7.62 -12.32
N VAL A 43 0.15 7.29 -11.86
CA VAL A 43 0.87 8.04 -10.84
C VAL A 43 2.16 8.56 -11.45
N PHE A 44 2.23 9.87 -11.64
CA PHE A 44 3.45 10.55 -12.05
C PHE A 44 4.26 10.94 -10.82
N MET A 45 5.56 10.64 -10.83
CA MET A 45 6.48 10.93 -9.74
C MET A 45 7.65 11.75 -10.25
N THR A 46 7.90 12.90 -9.62
CA THR A 46 8.98 13.81 -10.01
C THR A 46 9.37 14.67 -8.81
N PRO A 47 10.62 15.13 -8.68
CA PRO A 47 10.88 16.25 -7.79
C PRO A 47 10.10 17.48 -8.27
N PHE A 48 9.74 18.38 -7.37
CA PHE A 48 9.02 19.60 -7.71
C PHE A 48 9.84 20.54 -8.61
N SER A 49 11.12 20.62 -8.32
CA SER A 49 12.12 21.29 -9.15
C SER A 49 13.38 20.43 -9.29
N SER A 50 14.27 20.74 -10.21
CA SER A 50 15.50 19.99 -10.45
C SER A 50 16.69 20.88 -10.76
N GLY A 51 17.89 20.31 -10.76
CA GLY A 51 19.12 21.06 -11.04
C GLY A 51 19.64 21.85 -9.83
N GLY A 52 19.79 21.20 -8.71
CA GLY A 52 20.33 21.75 -7.47
C GLY A 52 19.30 21.86 -6.34
N LEU A 53 18.14 21.21 -6.46
CA LEU A 53 17.22 21.07 -5.35
C LEU A 53 17.93 20.39 -4.19
N ASP A 54 17.97 21.07 -3.04
CA ASP A 54 18.55 20.57 -1.79
C ASP A 54 17.50 20.52 -0.69
N LEU A 55 17.40 19.37 -0.03
CA LEU A 55 16.35 19.04 0.90
C LEU A 55 16.94 18.42 2.17
N GLU A 56 16.36 18.75 3.29
CA GLU A 56 16.61 18.08 4.56
C GLU A 56 15.34 17.33 5.01
N VAL A 57 15.50 16.05 5.33
CA VAL A 57 14.44 15.20 5.84
C VAL A 57 14.83 14.73 7.22
N GLY A 58 14.03 15.03 8.24
CA GLY A 58 14.33 14.63 9.63
C GLY A 58 13.20 15.03 10.57
N ASP A 59 13.13 14.35 11.70
CA ASP A 59 12.15 14.63 12.77
C ASP A 59 10.68 14.65 12.30
N GLY A 60 10.39 13.92 11.23
CA GLY A 60 9.06 13.83 10.63
C GLY A 60 8.67 15.06 9.82
N THR A 61 9.64 15.84 9.32
CA THR A 61 9.42 17.05 8.51
C THR A 61 10.34 17.07 7.28
N LEU A 62 9.92 17.82 6.27
CA LEU A 62 10.69 18.18 5.09
C LEU A 62 11.03 19.66 5.16
N THR A 63 12.30 20.00 4.95
CA THR A 63 12.79 21.37 4.82
C THR A 63 13.42 21.57 3.46
N ILE A 64 13.08 22.64 2.75
CA ILE A 64 13.72 23.00 1.48
C ILE A 64 14.87 23.93 1.82
N LEU A 65 16.10 23.50 1.53
CA LEU A 65 17.31 24.29 1.76
C LEU A 65 17.63 25.16 0.54
N GLU A 66 17.46 24.60 -0.67
CA GLU A 66 17.67 25.34 -1.92
C GLU A 66 16.72 24.80 -3.00
N GLU A 67 16.06 25.71 -3.72
CA GLU A 67 15.21 25.35 -4.85
C GLU A 67 16.03 24.97 -6.09
N GLY A 68 15.52 24.00 -6.85
CA GLY A 68 16.12 23.62 -8.12
C GLY A 68 15.93 24.70 -9.19
N ARG A 69 16.90 24.82 -10.07
CA ARG A 69 16.89 25.83 -11.17
C ARG A 69 15.86 25.58 -12.24
N PHE A 70 15.34 24.36 -12.37
CA PHE A 70 14.42 23.94 -13.42
C PHE A 70 13.11 23.48 -12.78
N SER A 71 12.05 24.24 -12.98
CA SER A 71 10.70 23.83 -12.58
C SER A 71 10.25 22.61 -13.40
N LYS A 72 9.56 21.70 -12.74
CA LYS A 72 8.87 20.56 -13.39
C LYS A 72 7.45 20.89 -13.76
N PHE A 73 6.90 21.94 -13.15
CA PHE A 73 5.58 22.46 -13.48
C PHE A 73 5.72 23.70 -14.34
N VAL A 74 5.10 23.68 -15.51
CA VAL A 74 5.20 24.71 -16.54
C VAL A 74 3.81 25.18 -16.98
N GLU A 75 3.69 26.34 -17.62
CA GLU A 75 2.39 26.79 -18.16
C GLU A 75 1.87 25.83 -19.23
N ALA A 76 2.75 25.42 -20.14
CA ALA A 76 2.45 24.44 -21.17
C ALA A 76 3.68 23.56 -21.42
N VAL A 77 3.46 22.25 -21.51
CA VAL A 77 4.54 21.30 -21.80
C VAL A 77 5.08 21.47 -23.21
N GLY A 78 6.39 21.32 -23.38
CA GLY A 78 7.05 21.41 -24.70
C GLY A 78 6.58 20.35 -25.69
N GLN A 79 6.05 19.24 -25.21
CA GLN A 79 5.44 18.16 -25.98
C GLN A 79 4.47 17.35 -25.12
N ILE A 80 3.27 17.08 -25.62
CA ILE A 80 2.30 16.24 -24.93
C ILE A 80 2.62 14.77 -25.21
N THR A 81 3.12 14.05 -24.20
CA THR A 81 3.30 12.59 -24.24
C THR A 81 2.11 11.89 -23.59
N PHE A 82 1.53 12.49 -22.55
CA PHE A 82 0.30 12.09 -21.89
C PHE A 82 -0.68 13.26 -21.94
N SER A 83 -1.88 13.01 -22.48
CA SER A 83 -2.94 14.01 -22.56
C SER A 83 -3.90 13.89 -21.39
N ALA A 84 -4.03 14.98 -20.65
CA ALA A 84 -4.99 15.07 -19.55
C ALA A 84 -6.45 15.01 -20.03
N ASP A 85 -6.75 15.56 -21.22
CA ASP A 85 -8.10 15.50 -21.80
C ASP A 85 -8.51 14.05 -22.09
N VAL A 86 -7.62 13.28 -22.72
CA VAL A 86 -7.87 11.85 -22.99
C VAL A 86 -8.02 11.06 -21.68
N ALA A 87 -7.25 11.42 -20.64
CA ALA A 87 -7.38 10.78 -19.34
C ALA A 87 -8.75 11.08 -18.69
N ARG A 88 -9.24 12.32 -18.80
CA ARG A 88 -10.58 12.72 -18.33
C ARG A 88 -11.69 11.99 -19.08
N GLU A 89 -11.62 11.94 -20.39
CA GLU A 89 -12.58 11.19 -21.24
C GLU A 89 -12.66 9.71 -20.84
N ARG A 90 -11.56 9.14 -20.39
CA ARG A 90 -11.46 7.73 -19.98
C ARG A 90 -11.71 7.50 -18.48
N ASN A 91 -11.99 8.55 -17.73
CA ASN A 91 -12.13 8.49 -16.27
C ASN A 91 -10.92 7.86 -15.58
N GLN A 92 -9.72 8.15 -16.05
CA GLN A 92 -8.48 7.69 -15.42
C GLN A 92 -8.22 8.53 -14.16
N ALA A 93 -7.91 7.87 -13.05
CA ALA A 93 -7.41 8.54 -11.86
C ALA A 93 -5.94 8.90 -12.09
N VAL A 94 -5.58 10.18 -11.99
CA VAL A 94 -4.20 10.64 -12.21
C VAL A 94 -3.70 11.42 -11.01
N LEU A 95 -2.55 11.03 -10.50
CA LEU A 95 -1.84 11.71 -9.41
C LEU A 95 -0.48 12.20 -9.89
N TYR A 96 -0.06 13.36 -9.39
CA TYR A 96 1.26 13.95 -9.59
C TYR A 96 1.90 14.12 -8.23
N ILE A 97 2.86 13.27 -7.91
CA ILE A 97 3.50 13.18 -6.59
C ILE A 97 4.90 13.78 -6.66
N THR A 98 5.15 14.71 -5.76
CA THR A 98 6.49 15.28 -5.53
C THR A 98 6.94 14.99 -4.10
N GLU A 99 8.15 15.39 -3.77
CA GLU A 99 8.66 15.30 -2.40
C GLU A 99 7.87 16.15 -1.41
N ARG A 100 7.24 17.24 -1.87
CA ARG A 100 6.59 18.26 -1.02
C ARG A 100 5.08 18.31 -1.10
N CYS A 101 4.48 17.87 -2.22
CA CYS A 101 3.03 17.94 -2.41
C CYS A 101 2.54 16.90 -3.40
N VAL A 102 1.23 16.65 -3.37
CA VAL A 102 0.51 15.80 -4.32
C VAL A 102 -0.60 16.61 -4.97
N PHE A 103 -0.64 16.54 -6.30
CA PHE A 103 -1.78 17.03 -7.08
C PHE A 103 -2.57 15.85 -7.64
N LYS A 104 -3.86 16.04 -7.84
CA LYS A 104 -4.71 15.15 -8.64
C LYS A 104 -5.24 15.88 -9.87
N LEU A 105 -5.51 15.15 -10.94
CA LEU A 105 -6.18 15.66 -12.11
C LEU A 105 -7.67 15.90 -11.82
N CYS A 106 -8.14 17.14 -12.05
CA CYS A 106 -9.55 17.45 -11.87
C CYS A 106 -10.39 16.98 -13.05
N PRO A 107 -11.62 16.47 -12.82
CA PRO A 107 -12.56 16.14 -13.88
C PRO A 107 -12.91 17.36 -14.75
N ASP A 108 -13.03 18.53 -14.14
CA ASP A 108 -13.43 19.78 -14.79
C ASP A 108 -12.26 20.57 -15.40
N GLY A 109 -11.05 20.07 -15.25
CA GLY A 109 -9.82 20.65 -15.79
C GLY A 109 -8.84 21.12 -14.72
N GLY A 110 -7.55 21.12 -15.09
CA GLY A 110 -6.46 21.54 -14.22
C GLY A 110 -6.06 20.52 -13.15
N LEU A 111 -5.26 21.01 -12.21
CA LEU A 111 -4.71 20.26 -11.10
C LEU A 111 -5.29 20.75 -9.77
N GLU A 112 -5.57 19.85 -8.86
CA GLU A 112 -5.99 20.15 -7.50
C GLU A 112 -4.92 19.68 -6.51
N LEU A 113 -4.47 20.59 -5.63
CA LEU A 113 -3.60 20.28 -4.53
C LEU A 113 -4.38 19.53 -3.45
N ILE A 114 -3.92 18.34 -3.08
CA ILE A 114 -4.62 17.45 -2.14
C ILE A 114 -3.79 17.09 -0.91
N GLU A 115 -2.45 17.08 -1.02
CA GLU A 115 -1.57 16.77 0.11
C GLU A 115 -0.32 17.64 0.08
N VAL A 116 0.22 17.94 1.28
CA VAL A 116 1.52 18.59 1.45
C VAL A 116 2.37 17.87 2.49
N ALA A 117 3.68 17.93 2.33
CA ALA A 117 4.62 17.37 3.30
C ALA A 117 4.60 18.17 4.60
N PRO A 118 4.81 17.52 5.77
CA PRO A 118 5.02 18.21 7.03
C PRO A 118 6.25 19.15 6.94
N GLY A 119 6.10 20.37 7.38
CA GLY A 119 7.14 21.41 7.30
C GLY A 119 7.07 22.30 6.07
N ILE A 120 6.20 22.00 5.12
CA ILE A 120 5.99 22.78 3.88
C ILE A 120 4.89 23.83 4.12
N ASP A 121 5.22 25.09 3.85
CA ASP A 121 4.26 26.18 3.69
C ASP A 121 3.68 26.16 2.28
N VAL A 122 2.35 26.14 2.18
CA VAL A 122 1.67 25.99 0.89
C VAL A 122 1.90 27.20 -0.01
N ASP A 123 1.84 28.41 0.55
CA ASP A 123 1.97 29.65 -0.22
C ASP A 123 3.41 29.85 -0.69
N GLU A 124 4.37 29.66 0.22
CA GLU A 124 5.79 29.91 -0.06
C GLU A 124 6.42 28.81 -0.90
N HIS A 125 6.18 27.55 -0.54
CA HIS A 125 6.92 26.42 -1.12
C HIS A 125 6.19 25.73 -2.28
N VAL A 126 4.90 26.00 -2.49
CA VAL A 126 4.12 25.40 -3.56
C VAL A 126 3.56 26.47 -4.50
N LEU A 127 2.65 27.33 -4.02
CA LEU A 127 1.90 28.23 -4.91
C LEU A 127 2.78 29.30 -5.56
N SER A 128 3.73 29.89 -4.82
CA SER A 128 4.66 30.88 -5.35
C SER A 128 5.64 30.31 -6.37
N GLN A 129 5.85 29.00 -6.37
CA GLN A 129 6.79 28.29 -7.26
C GLN A 129 6.12 27.77 -8.54
N LEU A 130 4.79 27.85 -8.62
CA LEU A 130 4.03 27.41 -9.79
C LEU A 130 3.79 28.56 -10.75
N PRO A 131 3.89 28.35 -12.09
CA PRO A 131 3.55 29.37 -13.09
C PRO A 131 2.04 29.50 -13.30
N PHE A 132 1.21 28.70 -12.60
CA PHE A 132 -0.25 28.68 -12.68
C PHE A 132 -0.86 28.49 -11.29
N ALA A 133 -2.14 28.80 -11.14
CA ALA A 133 -2.86 28.57 -9.89
C ALA A 133 -3.61 27.23 -9.95
N PRO A 134 -3.25 26.24 -9.11
CA PRO A 134 -4.02 25.02 -8.98
C PRO A 134 -5.32 25.26 -8.20
N THR A 135 -6.29 24.37 -8.33
CA THR A 135 -7.40 24.31 -7.38
C THR A 135 -6.87 23.85 -6.02
N ILE A 136 -7.34 24.48 -4.94
CA ILE A 136 -7.00 24.09 -3.58
C ILE A 136 -8.23 23.40 -2.98
N GLY A 137 -8.11 22.09 -2.73
CA GLY A 137 -9.15 21.30 -2.08
C GLY A 137 -8.96 21.23 -0.56
N ASP A 138 -9.48 20.17 0.04
CA ASP A 138 -9.15 19.82 1.44
C ASP A 138 -7.72 19.26 1.48
N VAL A 139 -6.75 20.15 1.67
CA VAL A 139 -5.33 19.78 1.69
C VAL A 139 -5.00 19.07 2.98
N THR A 140 -4.59 17.80 2.88
CA THR A 140 -4.15 17.01 4.02
C THR A 140 -2.63 17.07 4.18
N THR A 141 -2.14 16.81 5.39
CA THR A 141 -0.69 16.69 5.63
C THR A 141 -0.29 15.23 5.47
N MET A 142 0.77 14.97 4.70
CA MET A 142 1.36 13.63 4.56
C MET A 142 1.79 13.08 5.92
N SER A 143 1.83 11.75 6.04
CA SER A 143 2.28 11.13 7.30
C SER A 143 3.71 11.54 7.63
N ARG A 144 3.93 12.04 8.86
CA ARG A 144 5.26 12.40 9.37
C ARG A 144 6.29 11.27 9.26
N GLU A 145 5.83 10.04 9.31
CA GLU A 145 6.69 8.85 9.23
C GLU A 145 7.38 8.67 7.89
N LEU A 146 6.88 9.29 6.81
CA LEU A 146 7.55 9.34 5.51
C LEU A 146 8.82 10.20 5.54
N PHE A 147 8.96 11.06 6.58
CA PHE A 147 10.01 12.07 6.69
C PHE A 147 10.94 11.83 7.89
N HIS A 148 11.27 10.56 8.13
CA HIS A 148 12.28 10.14 9.11
C HIS A 148 13.45 9.47 8.40
N ASP A 149 14.65 9.65 8.92
CA ASP A 149 15.87 8.99 8.44
C ASP A 149 15.86 7.48 8.68
N ALA A 150 15.03 7.02 9.63
CA ALA A 150 14.91 5.61 9.96
C ALA A 150 13.96 4.88 9.00
N ASN A 151 14.11 3.56 8.94
CA ASN A 151 13.14 2.72 8.25
C ASN A 151 11.74 2.96 8.83
N ILE A 152 10.82 3.43 7.99
CA ILE A 152 9.45 3.82 8.37
C ILE A 152 8.59 2.67 8.89
N GLY A 153 9.12 1.44 8.95
CA GLY A 153 8.36 0.30 9.46
C GLY A 153 7.05 0.02 8.68
N LEU A 154 6.98 0.46 7.41
CA LEU A 154 5.77 0.33 6.59
C LEU A 154 5.21 -1.08 6.57
N ARG A 155 6.10 -2.08 6.63
CA ARG A 155 5.73 -3.49 6.69
C ARG A 155 4.95 -3.81 7.98
N HIS A 156 5.45 -3.37 9.14
CA HIS A 156 4.78 -3.51 10.44
C HIS A 156 3.37 -2.91 10.39
N ARG A 157 3.25 -1.67 9.96
CA ARG A 157 1.96 -0.98 9.89
C ARG A 157 0.98 -1.64 8.94
N MET A 158 1.44 -2.12 7.80
CA MET A 158 0.57 -2.82 6.85
C MET A 158 0.14 -4.20 7.35
N LEU A 159 0.96 -4.86 8.17
CA LEU A 159 0.58 -6.11 8.83
C LEU A 159 -0.38 -5.87 9.98
N ASP A 160 -0.09 -4.92 10.87
CA ASP A 160 -0.93 -4.54 12.00
C ASP A 160 -2.36 -4.18 11.56
N LEU A 161 -2.50 -3.28 10.60
CA LEU A 161 -3.80 -2.90 10.04
C LEU A 161 -4.55 -4.07 9.38
N ARG A 162 -3.83 -5.10 8.94
CA ARG A 162 -4.42 -6.27 8.29
C ARG A 162 -4.76 -7.39 9.26
N ILE A 163 -3.95 -7.59 10.30
CA ILE A 163 -4.15 -8.72 11.22
C ILE A 163 -5.25 -8.42 12.24
N THR A 164 -5.26 -7.24 12.84
CA THR A 164 -6.30 -6.86 13.80
C THR A 164 -7.70 -6.86 13.17
N ASP A 165 -7.83 -6.35 11.94
CA ASP A 165 -9.10 -6.34 11.20
C ASP A 165 -9.57 -7.74 10.76
N ARG A 166 -8.66 -8.71 10.75
CA ARG A 166 -8.90 -10.10 10.33
C ARG A 166 -9.21 -11.04 11.47
N LEU A 167 -9.16 -10.56 12.70
CA LEU A 167 -9.40 -11.32 13.90
C LEU A 167 -10.67 -10.81 14.57
N SER A 168 -11.63 -11.68 14.86
CA SER A 168 -12.82 -11.32 15.60
C SER A 168 -13.22 -12.45 16.54
N PHE A 169 -13.82 -12.10 17.69
CA PHE A 169 -14.33 -13.06 18.65
C PHE A 169 -15.83 -12.90 18.81
N ASP A 170 -16.56 -13.98 18.61
CA ASP A 170 -18.00 -14.07 18.83
C ASP A 170 -18.27 -14.74 20.18
N ALA A 171 -18.62 -13.93 21.16
CA ALA A 171 -18.86 -14.41 22.52
C ALA A 171 -20.05 -15.38 22.64
N PRO A 172 -21.21 -15.18 21.94
CA PRO A 172 -22.32 -16.10 21.98
C PRO A 172 -21.97 -17.54 21.59
N THR A 173 -21.13 -17.73 20.59
CA THR A 173 -20.71 -19.06 20.09
C THR A 173 -19.37 -19.52 20.65
N ASN A 174 -18.71 -18.69 21.46
CA ASN A 174 -17.34 -18.90 21.96
C ASN A 174 -16.35 -19.19 20.81
N THR A 175 -16.47 -18.46 19.71
CA THR A 175 -15.71 -18.75 18.49
C THR A 175 -14.85 -17.56 18.08
N VAL A 176 -13.56 -17.80 17.82
CA VAL A 176 -12.69 -16.83 17.15
C VAL A 176 -12.68 -17.09 15.65
N PHE A 177 -12.86 -16.04 14.88
CA PHE A 177 -12.72 -16.05 13.43
C PHE A 177 -11.40 -15.39 13.04
N MET A 178 -10.62 -16.08 12.21
CA MET A 178 -9.33 -15.60 11.70
C MET A 178 -9.34 -15.65 10.17
N ASP A 179 -9.37 -14.49 9.53
CA ASP A 179 -9.36 -14.40 8.08
C ASP A 179 -7.94 -14.11 7.54
N TYR A 180 -7.22 -15.15 7.24
CA TYR A 180 -5.91 -15.05 6.59
C TYR A 180 -5.99 -15.05 5.06
N SER A 181 -7.16 -14.80 4.49
CA SER A 181 -7.35 -14.80 3.04
C SER A 181 -6.46 -13.75 2.35
N GLY A 182 -5.71 -14.20 1.33
CA GLY A 182 -4.79 -13.36 0.57
C GLY A 182 -3.56 -12.87 1.35
N LEU A 183 -3.37 -13.26 2.60
CA LEU A 183 -2.19 -12.91 3.39
C LEU A 183 -0.94 -13.62 2.84
N HIS A 184 0.18 -12.91 2.78
CA HIS A 184 1.47 -13.45 2.38
C HIS A 184 2.48 -13.33 3.52
N VAL A 185 2.76 -14.44 4.17
CA VAL A 185 3.75 -14.57 5.24
C VAL A 185 5.11 -14.91 4.61
N ARG A 186 6.09 -14.05 4.79
CA ARG A 186 7.36 -14.08 4.08
C ARG A 186 8.54 -14.48 4.96
N SER A 187 8.44 -14.23 6.26
CA SER A 187 9.54 -14.45 7.18
C SER A 187 9.05 -14.83 8.58
N PRO A 188 9.93 -15.33 9.46
CA PRO A 188 9.60 -15.60 10.86
C PRO A 188 9.06 -14.39 11.61
N GLU A 189 9.57 -13.19 11.31
CA GLU A 189 9.12 -11.95 11.94
C GLU A 189 7.66 -11.64 11.62
N ASP A 190 7.18 -11.94 10.39
CA ASP A 190 5.75 -11.84 10.05
C ASP A 190 4.90 -12.77 10.92
N VAL A 191 5.44 -13.95 11.24
CA VAL A 191 4.76 -14.93 12.11
C VAL A 191 4.66 -14.42 13.53
N ASP A 192 5.73 -13.83 14.06
CA ASP A 192 5.76 -13.27 15.42
C ASP A 192 4.72 -12.16 15.59
N GLU A 193 4.61 -11.27 14.61
CA GLU A 193 3.60 -10.20 14.60
C GLU A 193 2.16 -10.74 14.59
N ILE A 194 1.90 -11.75 13.75
CA ILE A 194 0.59 -12.41 13.71
C ILE A 194 0.28 -13.09 15.05
N LEU A 195 1.27 -13.77 15.62
CA LEU A 195 1.13 -14.46 16.89
C LEU A 195 0.87 -13.48 18.05
N GLU A 196 1.51 -12.31 18.03
CA GLU A 196 1.29 -11.26 19.03
C GLU A 196 -0.14 -10.70 18.95
N ALA A 197 -0.65 -10.44 17.74
CA ALA A 197 -2.03 -10.00 17.53
C ALA A 197 -3.04 -11.07 18.02
N VAL A 198 -2.82 -12.34 17.71
CA VAL A 198 -3.64 -13.45 18.18
C VAL A 198 -3.61 -13.56 19.70
N ASN A 199 -2.41 -13.46 20.30
CA ASN A 199 -2.26 -13.48 21.76
C ASN A 199 -2.97 -12.31 22.44
N SER A 200 -2.91 -11.12 21.85
CA SER A 200 -3.57 -9.92 22.36
C SER A 200 -5.10 -10.07 22.38
N LEU A 201 -5.66 -10.77 21.40
CA LEU A 201 -7.10 -11.07 21.35
C LEU A 201 -7.50 -12.19 22.32
N LEU A 202 -6.74 -13.30 22.36
CA LEU A 202 -7.18 -14.53 23.03
C LEU A 202 -6.77 -14.62 24.51
N ARG A 203 -5.60 -14.08 24.87
CA ARG A 203 -5.11 -14.15 26.27
C ARG A 203 -6.08 -13.53 27.28
N PRO A 204 -6.73 -12.37 27.03
CA PRO A 204 -7.66 -11.75 27.97
C PRO A 204 -8.91 -12.57 28.24
N LEU A 205 -9.28 -13.50 27.34
CA LEU A 205 -10.50 -14.31 27.49
C LEU A 205 -10.40 -15.29 28.68
N GLY A 206 -9.20 -15.76 29.01
CA GLY A 206 -8.95 -16.63 30.15
C GLY A 206 -9.56 -18.05 30.08
N HIS A 207 -10.12 -18.43 28.93
CA HIS A 207 -10.69 -19.75 28.66
C HIS A 207 -10.41 -20.20 27.22
N ARG A 208 -10.65 -21.47 26.93
CA ARG A 208 -10.46 -22.02 25.59
C ARG A 208 -11.66 -21.70 24.69
N VAL A 209 -11.38 -21.47 23.42
CA VAL A 209 -12.34 -21.07 22.41
C VAL A 209 -12.36 -22.04 21.23
N ARG A 210 -13.38 -21.95 20.40
CA ARG A 210 -13.41 -22.59 19.06
C ARG A 210 -12.72 -21.68 18.05
N GLY A 211 -12.13 -22.25 17.00
CA GLY A 211 -11.45 -21.49 15.94
C GLY A 211 -12.01 -21.79 14.56
N VAL A 212 -12.32 -20.76 13.81
CA VAL A 212 -12.64 -20.84 12.36
C VAL A 212 -11.63 -20.00 11.61
N ILE A 213 -10.82 -20.64 10.75
CA ILE A 213 -9.68 -20.01 10.11
C ILE A 213 -9.79 -20.14 8.60
N ASN A 214 -9.74 -19.00 7.88
CA ASN A 214 -9.78 -18.93 6.43
C ASN A 214 -8.37 -18.76 5.86
N TYR A 215 -7.96 -19.72 5.03
CA TYR A 215 -6.66 -19.74 4.34
C TYR A 215 -6.79 -19.51 2.81
N ASP A 216 -7.87 -18.95 2.33
CA ASP A 216 -8.03 -18.72 0.89
C ASP A 216 -6.97 -17.77 0.35
N ARG A 217 -6.28 -18.18 -0.72
CA ARG A 217 -5.17 -17.41 -1.33
C ARG A 217 -4.03 -17.06 -0.35
N PHE A 218 -3.99 -17.68 0.81
CA PHE A 218 -2.87 -17.57 1.75
C PHE A 218 -1.57 -18.07 1.11
N ARG A 219 -0.48 -17.35 1.33
CA ARG A 219 0.86 -17.71 0.86
C ARG A 219 1.81 -17.76 2.04
N LEU A 220 2.70 -18.74 1.99
CA LEU A 220 3.71 -18.96 3.02
C LEU A 220 5.03 -19.27 2.32
N ASP A 221 6.01 -18.38 2.51
CA ASP A 221 7.34 -18.57 1.97
C ASP A 221 8.08 -19.66 2.75
N GLU A 222 9.06 -20.29 2.13
CA GLU A 222 9.77 -21.43 2.70
C GLU A 222 10.51 -21.06 4.00
N SER A 223 11.05 -19.84 4.08
CA SER A 223 11.72 -19.30 5.27
C SER A 223 10.84 -19.17 6.51
N ALA A 224 9.53 -19.06 6.31
CA ALA A 224 8.55 -18.87 7.40
C ALA A 224 7.80 -20.15 7.79
N VAL A 225 7.99 -21.28 7.08
CA VAL A 225 7.19 -22.52 7.26
C VAL A 225 7.32 -23.08 8.68
N ASP A 226 8.55 -23.16 9.19
CA ASP A 226 8.79 -23.73 10.51
C ASP A 226 8.21 -22.86 11.63
N ALA A 227 8.45 -21.55 11.57
CA ALA A 227 7.90 -20.58 12.52
C ALA A 227 6.35 -20.59 12.51
N TRP A 228 5.75 -20.61 11.31
CA TRP A 228 4.30 -20.69 11.16
C TRP A 228 3.70 -21.94 11.80
N ALA A 229 4.30 -23.11 11.54
CA ALA A 229 3.79 -24.36 12.07
C ALA A 229 3.96 -24.44 13.60
N ASP A 230 5.02 -23.86 14.17
CA ASP A 230 5.22 -23.77 15.60
C ASP A 230 4.22 -22.80 16.25
N ALA A 231 3.95 -21.65 15.64
CA ALA A 231 2.94 -20.70 16.08
C ALA A 231 1.53 -21.33 16.08
N VAL A 232 1.16 -22.04 15.01
CA VAL A 232 -0.12 -22.75 14.92
C VAL A 232 -0.25 -23.80 16.02
N ARG A 233 0.82 -24.57 16.27
CA ARG A 233 0.85 -25.55 17.36
C ARG A 233 0.66 -24.89 18.72
N PHE A 234 1.37 -23.79 18.97
CA PHE A 234 1.27 -23.03 20.21
C PHE A 234 -0.16 -22.52 20.44
N VAL A 235 -0.74 -21.85 19.44
CA VAL A 235 -2.11 -21.27 19.50
C VAL A 235 -3.13 -22.39 19.73
N GLN A 236 -3.01 -23.51 19.01
CA GLN A 236 -3.92 -24.64 19.13
C GLN A 236 -3.86 -25.27 20.53
N GLY A 237 -2.66 -25.50 21.05
CA GLY A 237 -2.48 -26.09 22.37
C GLY A 237 -2.90 -25.20 23.54
N THR A 238 -2.75 -23.89 23.36
CA THR A 238 -2.98 -22.89 24.41
C THR A 238 -4.43 -22.43 24.46
N TYR A 239 -5.01 -22.08 23.30
CA TYR A 239 -6.25 -21.30 23.25
C TYR A 239 -7.46 -22.08 22.74
N TYR A 240 -7.28 -23.18 21.99
CA TYR A 240 -8.44 -23.86 21.41
C TYR A 240 -8.93 -25.05 22.23
N GLU A 241 -10.25 -25.28 22.15
CA GLU A 241 -10.89 -26.48 22.62
C GLU A 241 -10.39 -27.71 21.83
N GLU A 242 -10.37 -28.88 22.44
CA GLU A 242 -9.97 -30.11 21.75
C GLU A 242 -10.94 -30.40 20.59
N GLY A 243 -10.41 -30.54 19.36
CA GLY A 243 -11.22 -30.69 18.15
C GLY A 243 -12.01 -29.45 17.73
N GLY A 244 -11.88 -28.32 18.44
CA GLY A 244 -12.65 -27.10 18.20
C GLY A 244 -12.16 -26.21 17.06
N VAL A 245 -11.22 -26.67 16.22
CA VAL A 245 -10.65 -25.85 15.13
C VAL A 245 -11.11 -26.34 13.77
N THR A 246 -11.67 -25.42 13.00
CA THR A 246 -12.02 -25.64 11.58
C THR A 246 -11.18 -24.72 10.69
N ARG A 247 -10.58 -25.28 9.65
CA ARG A 247 -9.75 -24.55 8.69
C ARG A 247 -10.34 -24.67 7.29
N HIS A 248 -10.40 -23.57 6.55
CA HIS A 248 -10.94 -23.53 5.19
C HIS A 248 -9.91 -23.06 4.18
N SER A 249 -9.90 -23.68 3.01
CA SER A 249 -9.18 -23.17 1.85
C SER A 249 -9.74 -23.76 0.57
N THR A 250 -10.05 -22.94 -0.42
CA THR A 250 -10.46 -23.41 -1.76
C THR A 250 -9.28 -23.94 -2.59
N ASN A 251 -8.04 -23.59 -2.22
CA ASN A 251 -6.84 -24.03 -2.93
C ASN A 251 -6.40 -25.44 -2.50
N ALA A 252 -6.60 -26.43 -3.38
CA ALA A 252 -6.26 -27.84 -3.13
C ALA A 252 -4.75 -28.06 -2.83
N PHE A 253 -3.86 -27.34 -3.53
CA PHE A 253 -2.42 -27.44 -3.28
C PHE A 253 -2.04 -26.89 -1.91
N MET A 254 -2.62 -25.75 -1.52
CA MET A 254 -2.39 -25.15 -0.18
C MET A 254 -2.91 -26.08 0.92
N ARG A 255 -4.09 -26.69 0.74
CA ARG A 255 -4.62 -27.67 1.69
C ARG A 255 -3.63 -28.84 1.90
N LEU A 256 -3.10 -29.38 0.79
CA LEU A 256 -2.15 -30.49 0.85
C LEU A 256 -0.82 -30.08 1.53
N LYS A 257 -0.26 -28.92 1.17
CA LYS A 257 1.00 -28.42 1.73
C LYS A 257 0.84 -28.14 3.23
N LEU A 258 -0.17 -27.40 3.61
CA LEU A 258 -0.41 -27.02 5.01
C LEU A 258 -0.75 -28.24 5.88
N SER A 259 -1.59 -29.16 5.39
CA SER A 259 -1.90 -30.40 6.12
C SER A 259 -0.66 -31.25 6.38
N ARG A 260 0.26 -31.34 5.42
CA ARG A 260 1.53 -32.10 5.59
C ARG A 260 2.44 -31.48 6.63
N GLU A 261 2.60 -30.16 6.60
CA GLU A 261 3.46 -29.45 7.55
C GLU A 261 2.88 -29.45 8.97
N LEU A 262 1.59 -29.32 9.12
CA LEU A 262 0.92 -29.40 10.42
C LEU A 262 0.94 -30.82 10.99
N ALA A 263 0.72 -31.84 10.15
CA ALA A 263 0.79 -33.25 10.59
C ALA A 263 2.16 -33.67 11.08
N LYS A 264 3.25 -33.15 10.52
CA LYS A 264 4.62 -33.39 11.02
C LYS A 264 4.82 -32.90 12.47
N ARG A 265 3.94 -32.03 12.95
CA ARG A 265 4.04 -31.39 14.28
C ARG A 265 2.87 -31.72 15.20
N ASP A 266 2.17 -32.83 14.93
CA ASP A 266 1.00 -33.31 15.69
C ASP A 266 -0.14 -32.29 15.82
N VAL A 267 -0.28 -31.36 14.86
CA VAL A 267 -1.39 -30.44 14.79
C VAL A 267 -2.55 -31.10 14.04
N SER A 268 -3.63 -31.40 14.77
CA SER A 268 -4.84 -32.04 14.25
C SER A 268 -5.91 -31.02 13.83
N GLY A 269 -6.79 -31.42 12.92
CA GLY A 269 -7.97 -30.68 12.51
C GLY A 269 -8.17 -30.70 10.97
N PRO A 270 -9.40 -30.79 10.51
CA PRO A 270 -9.70 -30.86 9.07
C PRO A 270 -9.41 -29.53 8.36
N LEU A 271 -8.97 -29.63 7.10
CA LEU A 271 -8.85 -28.51 6.17
C LEU A 271 -9.90 -28.70 5.07
N LEU A 272 -10.99 -27.94 5.18
CA LEU A 272 -12.17 -28.09 4.34
C LEU A 272 -12.06 -27.29 3.02
N SER A 273 -12.85 -27.69 2.01
CA SER A 273 -12.81 -27.07 0.67
C SER A 273 -13.71 -25.85 0.53
N SER A 274 -14.69 -25.65 1.39
CA SER A 274 -15.58 -24.50 1.41
C SER A 274 -15.97 -24.14 2.82
N MET A 275 -16.42 -22.91 3.08
CA MET A 275 -17.17 -22.57 4.26
C MET A 275 -18.61 -23.08 4.05
N ASP A 276 -18.87 -24.35 4.29
CA ASP A 276 -20.22 -24.84 4.38
C ASP A 276 -20.80 -24.32 5.70
N THR A 277 -21.53 -23.21 5.61
CA THR A 277 -22.43 -22.71 6.65
C THR A 277 -23.66 -23.59 6.69
N ASN A 278 -23.52 -24.82 7.17
CA ASN A 278 -24.64 -25.66 7.53
C ASN A 278 -24.29 -26.30 8.89
N ASP A 279 -24.79 -25.72 9.89
CA ASP A 279 -25.54 -26.07 11.09
C ASP A 279 -25.36 -25.07 12.22
#